data_3968de72f8ec61f9aa8db242ee971eba
#
_entry.id   3968de72f8ec61f9aa8db242ee971eba
#
_cell.length_a   1.000
_cell.length_b   1.000
_cell.length_c   1.000
_cell.angle_alpha   90.00
_cell.angle_beta   90.00
_cell.angle_gamma   90.00
#
_symmetry.space_group_name_H-M   'P 1'
#
loop_
_entity.id
_entity.type
_entity.pdbx_description
1 polymer ?
#
loop_
_entity_poly.entity_id
_entity_poly.type
_entity_poly.pdbx_seq_one_letter_code
_entity_poly.pdbx_strand_id
1 'polypeptide(L)'
;MSPAAPPPTDGRVAGFTIIEVLIALAVVAVSVVAIGSVMSTNVRGVRLLEQHVTLMQTARSIMTTGIPPRAELGPGALSGQIDGYQWKIDVGPLGEGWAVPGADVAWIPTLVRVRVRSPSGAVSDLRTVRLMHRPPQ
;
A
#
# COMPACT_ATOMS: atom_id res chain seq x y z
N MET A 1 -37.29 82.57 8.89
CA MET A 1 -36.50 81.32 9.21
C MET A 1 -36.88 80.31 8.13
N SER A 2 -36.03 80.16 7.10
CA SER A 2 -36.19 79.13 6.06
C SER A 2 -35.49 77.84 6.48
N PRO A 3 -36.12 76.67 6.31
CA PRO A 3 -35.47 75.42 6.61
C PRO A 3 -34.42 75.08 5.52
N ALA A 4 -33.26 74.68 5.93
CA ALA A 4 -32.18 74.25 5.04
C ALA A 4 -32.54 72.91 4.38
N ALA A 5 -32.32 72.84 3.09
CA ALA A 5 -32.49 71.59 2.30
C ALA A 5 -31.46 70.55 2.72
N PRO A 6 -31.83 69.26 2.77
CA PRO A 6 -30.88 68.19 3.05
C PRO A 6 -29.89 68.01 1.90
N PRO A 7 -28.66 67.60 2.16
CA PRO A 7 -27.65 67.37 1.10
C PRO A 7 -28.03 66.16 0.20
N PRO A 8 -27.72 66.23 -1.07
CA PRO A 8 -27.97 65.13 -1.98
C PRO A 8 -27.12 63.89 -1.57
N THR A 9 -27.78 62.79 -1.26
CA THR A 9 -27.16 61.49 -1.13
C THR A 9 -26.77 60.96 -2.51
N ASP A 10 -25.53 61.22 -2.93
CA ASP A 10 -24.94 60.58 -4.09
C ASP A 10 -24.82 59.06 -3.82
N GLY A 11 -25.90 58.34 -4.05
CA GLY A 11 -25.90 56.89 -4.12
C GLY A 11 -25.18 56.44 -5.39
N ARG A 12 -23.86 56.40 -5.34
CA ARG A 12 -23.06 55.68 -6.32
C ARG A 12 -23.42 54.22 -6.23
N VAL A 13 -24.34 53.76 -7.05
CA VAL A 13 -24.53 52.32 -7.34
C VAL A 13 -23.30 51.91 -8.15
N ALA A 14 -22.25 51.45 -7.46
CA ALA A 14 -21.10 50.85 -8.13
C ALA A 14 -21.55 49.51 -8.70
N GLY A 15 -21.91 49.51 -9.98
CA GLY A 15 -22.19 48.29 -10.74
C GLY A 15 -20.86 47.56 -11.02
N PHE A 16 -20.85 46.23 -10.91
CA PHE A 16 -19.72 45.40 -11.31
C PHE A 16 -19.42 45.57 -12.81
N THR A 17 -18.15 45.69 -13.15
CA THR A 17 -17.73 45.74 -14.55
C THR A 17 -17.73 44.33 -15.14
N ILE A 18 -17.99 44.19 -16.44
CA ILE A 18 -17.95 42.91 -17.13
C ILE A 18 -16.55 42.25 -16.98
N ILE A 19 -15.49 43.05 -16.98
CA ILE A 19 -14.13 42.53 -16.84
C ILE A 19 -13.89 41.91 -15.42
N GLU A 20 -14.48 42.51 -14.40
CA GLU A 20 -14.39 42.02 -13.02
C GLU A 20 -15.07 40.67 -12.85
N VAL A 21 -16.23 40.47 -13.47
CA VAL A 21 -16.93 39.20 -13.52
C VAL A 21 -16.13 38.14 -14.27
N LEU A 22 -15.49 38.49 -15.38
CA LEU A 22 -14.67 37.59 -16.17
C LEU A 22 -13.43 37.15 -15.38
N ILE A 23 -12.77 38.07 -14.67
CA ILE A 23 -11.62 37.74 -13.80
C ILE A 23 -12.07 36.86 -12.66
N ALA A 24 -13.19 37.15 -12.01
CA ALA A 24 -13.73 36.32 -10.94
C ALA A 24 -14.00 34.88 -11.41
N LEU A 25 -14.63 34.73 -12.57
CA LEU A 25 -14.89 33.41 -13.17
C LEU A 25 -13.58 32.65 -13.50
N ALA A 26 -12.57 33.36 -14.02
CA ALA A 26 -11.28 32.77 -14.31
C ALA A 26 -10.60 32.24 -13.03
N VAL A 27 -10.65 33.02 -11.96
CA VAL A 27 -10.10 32.60 -10.64
C VAL A 27 -10.84 31.37 -10.11
N VAL A 28 -12.17 31.37 -10.19
CA VAL A 28 -12.98 30.21 -9.77
C VAL A 28 -12.65 28.98 -10.61
N ALA A 29 -12.54 29.12 -11.93
CA ALA A 29 -12.19 28.01 -12.80
C ALA A 29 -10.83 27.40 -12.45
N VAL A 30 -9.80 28.22 -12.26
CA VAL A 30 -8.46 27.76 -11.83
C VAL A 30 -8.52 27.06 -10.48
N SER A 31 -9.28 27.60 -9.52
CA SER A 31 -9.44 27.01 -8.20
C SER A 31 -10.08 25.63 -8.26
N VAL A 32 -11.14 25.45 -9.06
CA VAL A 32 -11.81 24.16 -9.26
C VAL A 32 -10.88 23.14 -9.88
N VAL A 33 -10.09 23.53 -10.88
CA VAL A 33 -9.09 22.64 -11.50
C VAL A 33 -8.01 22.24 -10.50
N ALA A 34 -7.51 23.16 -9.69
CA ALA A 34 -6.52 22.89 -8.65
C ALA A 34 -7.03 21.89 -7.62
N ILE A 35 -8.26 22.09 -7.11
CA ILE A 35 -8.90 21.17 -6.16
C ILE A 35 -9.10 19.79 -6.79
N GLY A 36 -9.57 19.73 -8.02
CA GLY A 36 -9.79 18.48 -8.76
C GLY A 36 -8.49 17.68 -8.95
N SER A 37 -7.38 18.35 -9.22
CA SER A 37 -6.07 17.72 -9.37
C SER A 37 -5.58 17.07 -8.07
N VAL A 38 -5.74 17.75 -6.95
CA VAL A 38 -5.38 17.21 -5.61
C VAL A 38 -6.24 16.00 -5.27
N MET A 39 -7.54 16.05 -5.51
CA MET A 39 -8.44 14.91 -5.29
C MET A 39 -8.06 13.69 -6.13
N SER A 40 -7.75 13.88 -7.41
CA SER A 40 -7.33 12.80 -8.29
C SER A 40 -6.05 12.09 -7.80
N THR A 41 -5.10 12.84 -7.28
CA THR A 41 -3.85 12.30 -6.73
C THR A 41 -4.11 11.47 -5.47
N ASN A 42 -4.97 11.94 -4.58
CA ASN A 42 -5.33 11.24 -3.34
C ASN A 42 -6.03 9.89 -3.63
N VAL A 43 -6.97 9.85 -4.56
CA VAL A 43 -7.68 8.61 -4.92
C VAL A 43 -6.72 7.55 -5.47
N ARG A 44 -5.72 7.94 -6.26
CA ARG A 44 -4.69 7.01 -6.76
C ARG A 44 -3.82 6.47 -5.62
N GLY A 45 -3.44 7.33 -4.67
CA GLY A 45 -2.67 6.92 -3.49
C GLY A 45 -3.40 5.90 -2.62
N VAL A 46 -4.68 6.10 -2.36
CA VAL A 46 -5.51 5.17 -1.57
C VAL A 46 -5.59 3.81 -2.24
N ARG A 47 -5.83 3.73 -3.55
CA ARG A 47 -5.89 2.46 -4.29
C ARG A 47 -4.57 1.67 -4.23
N LEU A 48 -3.44 2.34 -4.31
CA LEU A 48 -2.13 1.70 -4.16
C LEU A 48 -1.92 1.12 -2.76
N LEU A 49 -2.35 1.85 -1.73
CA LEU A 49 -2.29 1.38 -0.34
C LEU A 49 -3.21 0.18 -0.12
N GLU A 50 -4.44 0.21 -0.61
CA GLU A 50 -5.37 -0.94 -0.53
C GLU A 50 -4.79 -2.18 -1.18
N GLN A 51 -4.21 -2.06 -2.38
CA GLN A 51 -3.55 -3.19 -3.06
C GLN A 51 -2.37 -3.72 -2.26
N HIS A 52 -1.58 -2.84 -1.65
CA HIS A 52 -0.44 -3.24 -0.82
C HIS A 52 -0.88 -3.96 0.46
N VAL A 53 -1.90 -3.44 1.14
CA VAL A 53 -2.48 -4.06 2.35
C VAL A 53 -3.04 -5.44 2.03
N THR A 54 -3.82 -5.58 0.97
CA THR A 54 -4.38 -6.87 0.55
C THR A 54 -3.28 -7.88 0.22
N LEU A 55 -2.24 -7.45 -0.50
CA LEU A 55 -1.08 -8.29 -0.82
C LEU A 55 -0.36 -8.78 0.44
N MET A 56 -0.16 -7.91 1.44
CA MET A 56 0.45 -8.25 2.72
C MET A 56 -0.41 -9.19 3.56
N GLN A 57 -1.72 -8.98 3.58
CA GLN A 57 -2.66 -9.88 4.27
C GLN A 57 -2.67 -11.28 3.64
N THR A 58 -2.69 -11.36 2.31
CA THR A 58 -2.60 -12.62 1.58
C THR A 58 -1.28 -13.33 1.88
N ALA A 59 -0.16 -12.61 1.86
CA ALA A 59 1.14 -13.18 2.18
C ALA A 59 1.23 -13.71 3.62
N ARG A 60 0.64 -12.99 4.59
CA ARG A 60 0.55 -13.46 5.99
C ARG A 60 -0.36 -14.69 6.13
N SER A 61 -1.49 -14.70 5.46
CA SER A 61 -2.39 -15.87 5.45
C SER A 61 -1.67 -17.11 4.91
N ILE A 62 -0.97 -16.99 3.80
CA ILE A 62 -0.18 -18.09 3.23
C ILE A 62 0.93 -18.53 4.18
N MET A 63 1.59 -17.59 4.89
CA MET A 63 2.62 -17.93 5.86
C MET A 63 2.07 -18.71 7.07
N THR A 64 0.80 -18.51 7.43
CA THR A 64 0.18 -19.20 8.57
C THR A 64 -0.52 -20.51 8.18
N THR A 65 -1.17 -20.55 7.01
CA THR A 65 -2.00 -21.69 6.59
C THR A 65 -1.41 -22.50 5.45
N GLY A 66 -0.59 -21.88 4.59
CA GLY A 66 0.02 -22.52 3.42
C GLY A 66 1.30 -23.28 3.71
N ILE A 67 1.90 -23.10 4.88
CA ILE A 67 3.11 -23.83 5.27
C ILE A 67 2.70 -25.12 5.97
N PRO A 68 3.10 -26.30 5.44
CA PRO A 68 2.82 -27.57 6.08
C PRO A 68 3.33 -27.65 7.53
N PRO A 69 2.76 -28.56 8.35
CA PRO A 69 3.29 -28.84 9.70
C PRO A 69 4.77 -29.17 9.65
N ARG A 70 5.49 -28.91 10.76
CA ARG A 70 6.94 -29.12 10.84
C ARG A 70 7.39 -30.54 10.48
N ALA A 71 6.53 -31.54 10.71
CA ALA A 71 6.82 -32.94 10.38
C ALA A 71 6.86 -33.21 8.87
N GLU A 72 6.14 -32.42 8.08
CA GLU A 72 6.01 -32.59 6.62
C GLU A 72 6.84 -31.55 5.83
N LEU A 73 7.42 -30.58 6.55
CA LEU A 73 8.18 -29.51 5.95
C LEU A 73 9.60 -30.00 5.63
N GLY A 74 9.84 -30.36 4.36
CA GLY A 74 11.16 -30.68 3.82
C GLY A 74 11.76 -29.52 3.01
N PRO A 75 13.06 -29.57 2.71
CA PRO A 75 13.66 -28.65 1.73
C PRO A 75 12.96 -28.78 0.38
N GLY A 76 12.59 -27.65 -0.20
CA GLY A 76 11.89 -27.63 -1.49
C GLY A 76 11.10 -26.38 -1.73
N ALA A 77 10.25 -26.40 -2.76
CA ALA A 77 9.40 -25.30 -3.12
C ALA A 77 7.95 -25.77 -3.28
N LEU A 78 7.04 -24.99 -2.71
CA LEU A 78 5.61 -25.13 -2.89
C LEU A 78 5.09 -23.90 -3.64
N SER A 79 4.09 -24.07 -4.49
CA SER A 79 3.47 -22.95 -5.19
C SER A 79 1.99 -23.20 -5.41
N GLY A 80 1.23 -22.14 -5.57
CA GLY A 80 -0.19 -22.22 -5.84
C GLY A 80 -0.76 -20.86 -6.20
N GLN A 81 -2.09 -20.80 -6.25
CA GLN A 81 -2.84 -19.60 -6.54
C GLN A 81 -4.05 -19.52 -5.61
N ILE A 82 -4.35 -18.31 -5.13
CA ILE A 82 -5.54 -18.01 -4.32
C ILE A 82 -6.06 -16.64 -4.72
N ASP A 83 -7.35 -16.52 -5.06
CA ASP A 83 -8.01 -15.26 -5.44
C ASP A 83 -7.23 -14.44 -6.51
N GLY A 84 -6.61 -15.11 -7.47
CA GLY A 84 -5.79 -14.47 -8.50
C GLY A 84 -4.36 -14.12 -8.08
N TYR A 85 -4.01 -14.28 -6.78
CA TYR A 85 -2.64 -14.10 -6.30
C TYR A 85 -1.85 -15.39 -6.47
N GLN A 86 -0.71 -15.29 -7.15
CA GLN A 86 0.23 -16.40 -7.27
C GLN A 86 1.18 -16.38 -6.08
N TRP A 87 1.41 -17.53 -5.46
CA TRP A 87 2.33 -17.62 -4.36
C TRP A 87 3.34 -18.76 -4.54
N LYS A 88 4.50 -18.56 -3.94
CA LYS A 88 5.58 -19.54 -3.87
C LYS A 88 6.20 -19.53 -2.49
N ILE A 89 6.39 -20.71 -1.92
CA ILE A 89 7.09 -20.93 -0.66
C ILE A 89 8.37 -21.68 -0.98
N ASP A 90 9.51 -21.09 -0.68
CA ASP A 90 10.82 -21.74 -0.80
C ASP A 90 11.31 -22.07 0.61
N VAL A 91 11.67 -23.34 0.84
CA VAL A 91 12.20 -23.86 2.11
C VAL A 91 13.61 -24.34 1.89
N GLY A 92 14.56 -23.80 2.61
CA GLY A 92 15.98 -24.15 2.44
C GLY A 92 16.82 -23.82 3.67
N PRO A 93 18.10 -24.18 3.66
CA PRO A 93 19.00 -23.88 4.76
C PRO A 93 19.16 -22.38 4.98
N LEU A 94 19.34 -21.94 6.21
CA LEU A 94 19.58 -20.54 6.59
C LEU A 94 21.03 -20.10 6.28
N GLY A 95 21.58 -20.41 5.13
CA GLY A 95 22.94 -20.06 4.74
C GLY A 95 24.02 -20.99 5.29
N GLU A 96 25.22 -20.82 4.74
CA GLU A 96 26.41 -21.54 5.20
C GLU A 96 26.95 -20.87 6.48
N GLY A 97 27.22 -21.66 7.53
CA GLY A 97 27.83 -21.19 8.77
C GLY A 97 26.94 -21.12 10.01
N TRP A 98 25.63 -21.35 9.89
CA TRP A 98 24.74 -21.47 11.06
C TRP A 98 24.71 -22.86 11.68
N ALA A 99 25.19 -23.86 10.97
CA ALA A 99 25.45 -25.19 11.54
C ALA A 99 26.89 -25.24 12.03
N VAL A 100 27.10 -25.30 13.34
CA VAL A 100 28.41 -25.50 13.91
C VAL A 100 28.85 -26.94 13.56
N PRO A 101 29.93 -27.13 12.79
CA PRO A 101 30.42 -28.47 12.47
C PRO A 101 30.76 -29.21 13.77
N GLY A 102 30.21 -30.41 13.95
CA GLY A 102 30.49 -31.26 15.12
C GLY A 102 29.58 -30.98 16.33
N ALA A 103 28.68 -29.99 16.30
CA ALA A 103 27.70 -29.86 17.35
C ALA A 103 26.51 -30.82 17.08
N ASP A 104 26.23 -31.66 18.09
CA ASP A 104 25.03 -32.52 18.07
C ASP A 104 23.80 -31.73 18.41
N VAL A 105 23.37 -30.89 17.45
CA VAL A 105 22.16 -30.07 17.58
C VAL A 105 20.98 -30.79 16.96
N ALA A 106 20.00 -31.08 17.76
CA ALA A 106 18.74 -31.72 17.30
C ALA A 106 17.93 -30.83 16.38
N TRP A 107 18.18 -29.50 16.33
CA TRP A 107 17.42 -28.51 15.62
C TRP A 107 18.27 -27.77 14.60
N ILE A 108 17.77 -27.68 13.35
CA ILE A 108 18.43 -26.97 12.26
C ILE A 108 17.58 -25.74 11.90
N PRO A 109 18.16 -24.53 11.89
CA PRO A 109 17.48 -23.34 11.44
C PRO A 109 17.25 -23.42 9.92
N THR A 110 16.01 -23.31 9.52
CA THR A 110 15.57 -23.39 8.12
C THR A 110 14.90 -22.10 7.72
N LEU A 111 15.33 -21.53 6.63
CA LEU A 111 14.73 -20.33 6.04
C LEU A 111 13.49 -20.72 5.24
N VAL A 112 12.36 -20.10 5.57
CA VAL A 112 11.13 -20.20 4.81
C VAL A 112 10.87 -18.83 4.19
N ARG A 113 10.85 -18.77 2.87
CA ARG A 113 10.54 -17.58 2.10
C ARG A 113 9.19 -17.73 1.42
N VAL A 114 8.28 -16.82 1.67
CA VAL A 114 6.96 -16.74 1.02
C VAL A 114 6.97 -15.54 0.08
N ARG A 115 6.80 -15.79 -1.20
CA ARG A 115 6.67 -14.76 -2.22
C ARG A 115 5.25 -14.80 -2.76
N VAL A 116 4.59 -13.65 -2.79
CA VAL A 116 3.24 -13.50 -3.34
C VAL A 116 3.26 -12.43 -4.42
N ARG A 117 2.64 -12.73 -5.56
CA ARG A 117 2.46 -11.82 -6.67
C ARG A 117 0.98 -11.55 -6.87
N SER A 118 0.61 -10.27 -6.90
CA SER A 118 -0.76 -9.84 -7.21
C SER A 118 -1.06 -9.93 -8.71
N PRO A 119 -2.34 -9.91 -9.11
CA PRO A 119 -2.76 -9.81 -10.51
C PRO A 119 -2.21 -8.56 -11.22
N SER A 120 -1.99 -7.47 -10.48
CA SER A 120 -1.38 -6.22 -11.00
C SER A 120 0.13 -6.29 -11.16
N GLY A 121 0.78 -7.41 -10.77
CA GLY A 121 2.22 -7.62 -10.88
C GLY A 121 3.03 -7.17 -9.65
N ALA A 122 2.40 -6.58 -8.63
CA ALA A 122 3.09 -6.24 -7.38
C ALA A 122 3.51 -7.51 -6.64
N VAL A 123 4.69 -7.47 -6.01
CA VAL A 123 5.29 -8.62 -5.33
C VAL A 123 5.54 -8.28 -3.86
N SER A 124 5.21 -9.22 -2.97
CA SER A 124 5.59 -9.22 -1.57
C SER A 124 6.48 -10.42 -1.27
N ASP A 125 7.53 -10.22 -0.49
CA ASP A 125 8.48 -11.27 -0.05
C ASP A 125 8.54 -11.24 1.48
N LEU A 126 8.06 -12.30 2.10
CA LEU A 126 8.12 -12.51 3.55
C LEU A 126 9.11 -13.63 3.86
N ARG A 127 9.90 -13.45 4.92
CA ARG A 127 10.88 -14.45 5.36
C ARG A 127 10.69 -14.75 6.83
N THR A 128 10.80 -16.01 7.17
CA THR A 128 10.81 -16.47 8.55
C THR A 128 11.82 -17.59 8.72
N VAL A 129 12.33 -17.73 9.92
CA VAL A 129 13.20 -18.85 10.27
C VAL A 129 12.42 -19.82 11.15
N ARG A 130 12.43 -21.09 10.77
CA ARG A 130 11.84 -22.17 11.58
C ARG A 130 12.93 -23.14 12.02
N LEU A 131 12.86 -23.59 13.25
CA LEU A 131 13.70 -24.67 13.75
C LEU A 131 13.06 -26.00 13.34
N MET A 132 13.80 -26.79 12.57
CA MET A 132 13.38 -28.12 12.12
C MET A 132 14.21 -29.18 12.78
N HIS A 133 13.60 -30.33 13.04
CA HIS A 133 14.35 -31.47 13.57
C HIS A 133 15.31 -32.01 12.50
N ARG A 134 16.56 -32.34 12.89
CA ARG A 134 17.49 -33.00 11.98
C ARG A 134 16.92 -34.37 11.62
N PRO A 135 16.78 -34.73 10.33
CA PRO A 135 16.37 -36.08 9.97
C PRO A 135 17.40 -37.07 10.50
N PRO A 136 16.98 -38.25 10.98
CA PRO A 136 17.91 -39.30 11.35
C PRO A 136 18.78 -39.67 10.15
N GLN A 137 20.10 -39.78 10.37
CA GLN A 137 21.06 -40.23 9.35
C GLN A 137 20.94 -41.72 9.15
#